data_e8e2dbf613d554a88be855fa9b5ff2c8
#
_entry.id   e8e2dbf613d554a88be855fa9b5ff2c8
#
_cell.length_a   1.000
_cell.length_b   1.000
_cell.length_c   1.000
_cell.angle_alpha   90.00
_cell.angle_beta   90.00
_cell.angle_gamma   90.00
#
_symmetry.space_group_name_H-M   'P 1'
#
loop_
_entity.id
_entity.type
_entity.pdbx_description
1 polymer ?
#
loop_
_entity_poly.entity_id
_entity_poly.type
_entity_poly.pdbx_seq_one_letter_code
_entity_poly.pdbx_strand_id
1 'polypeptide(L)'
;MTAPSAYPLKFQAGARTLLSVHRRLIRCTFDLAMARETRPPILASLDSADGYMLRSLPQSLLDGLDRSNLLVHVRQYYVRYFADFGGGFEAYMASFSGKTRATLKRKLKRFSDDADGRVEARMYRTPEEIAEFVRLAIPLSQNSYQHKLLGAGLPADAAAQNAMRTLAAADQLRAFLLFKNGRPVAYLYLPVAAGILIYAYLGYDSAEAKLSPGTVLQLEAIRMLAEEGRYTILDFTEGEGEHKRLFSTGGIACADVLMLRPTLANRLLLGAMRSFDDVIDRTKRLSGTQGFAWLKSLRR
;
A
#
# COMPACT_ATOMS: atom_id res chain seq x y z
N MET A 1 12.11 -5.96 -14.30
CA MET A 1 11.07 -5.80 -15.36
C MET A 1 10.47 -7.17 -15.67
N THR A 2 9.16 -7.24 -15.96
CA THR A 2 8.47 -8.51 -16.28
C THR A 2 8.44 -8.75 -17.78
N ALA A 3 8.24 -10.02 -18.20
CA ALA A 3 7.92 -10.32 -19.59
C ALA A 3 6.64 -9.56 -20.05
N PRO A 4 6.51 -9.23 -21.36
CA PRO A 4 5.34 -8.56 -21.90
C PRO A 4 4.07 -9.36 -21.63
N SER A 5 3.07 -8.75 -21.00
CA SER A 5 1.80 -9.39 -20.66
C SER A 5 0.61 -8.46 -20.91
N ALA A 6 -0.57 -9.04 -21.11
CA ALA A 6 -1.80 -8.25 -21.24
C ALA A 6 -2.04 -7.46 -19.94
N TYR A 7 -2.13 -6.15 -20.06
CA TYR A 7 -2.36 -5.22 -18.96
C TYR A 7 -3.61 -4.39 -19.20
N PRO A 8 -4.57 -4.38 -18.26
CA PRO A 8 -5.78 -3.60 -18.40
C PRO A 8 -5.53 -2.11 -18.10
N LEU A 9 -5.68 -1.27 -19.08
CA LEU A 9 -5.74 0.18 -18.95
C LEU A 9 -7.18 0.57 -18.64
N LYS A 10 -7.43 0.94 -17.38
CA LYS A 10 -8.78 1.14 -16.86
C LYS A 10 -9.17 2.62 -16.89
N PHE A 11 -10.40 2.90 -17.30
CA PHE A 11 -11.11 4.16 -17.10
C PHE A 11 -11.95 4.04 -15.83
N GLN A 12 -11.57 4.72 -14.77
CA GLN A 12 -12.16 4.53 -13.44
C GLN A 12 -12.73 5.82 -12.86
N ALA A 13 -13.96 5.75 -12.35
CA ALA A 13 -14.58 6.80 -11.56
C ALA A 13 -14.70 6.31 -10.11
N GLY A 14 -13.82 6.78 -9.24
CA GLY A 14 -13.68 6.23 -7.89
C GLY A 14 -13.25 4.76 -7.92
N ALA A 15 -13.98 3.89 -7.24
CA ALA A 15 -13.72 2.44 -7.22
C ALA A 15 -14.30 1.70 -8.44
N ARG A 16 -15.15 2.35 -9.26
CA ARG A 16 -15.84 1.70 -10.37
C ARG A 16 -15.05 1.79 -11.67
N THR A 17 -14.73 0.66 -12.28
CA THR A 17 -14.17 0.59 -13.64
C THR A 17 -15.33 0.68 -14.64
N LEU A 18 -15.30 1.68 -15.52
CA LEU A 18 -16.30 1.90 -16.57
C LEU A 18 -15.91 1.19 -17.86
N LEU A 19 -14.62 1.24 -18.20
CA LEU A 19 -14.07 0.61 -19.40
C LEU A 19 -12.66 0.11 -19.12
N SER A 20 -12.25 -0.97 -19.77
CA SER A 20 -10.91 -1.51 -19.72
C SER A 20 -10.43 -1.84 -21.12
N VAL A 21 -9.27 -1.29 -21.51
CA VAL A 21 -8.60 -1.57 -22.78
C VAL A 21 -7.29 -2.28 -22.49
N HIS A 22 -7.03 -3.41 -23.15
CA HIS A 22 -5.82 -4.19 -22.91
C HIS A 22 -4.70 -3.78 -23.86
N ARG A 23 -3.47 -3.76 -23.32
CA ARG A 23 -2.22 -3.60 -24.08
C ARG A 23 -1.19 -4.59 -23.54
N ARG A 24 -0.31 -5.09 -24.41
CA ARG A 24 0.83 -5.91 -24.00
C ARG A 24 1.93 -5.00 -23.49
N LEU A 25 2.12 -4.95 -22.17
CA LEU A 25 3.08 -4.05 -21.53
C LEU A 25 4.19 -4.81 -20.80
N ILE A 26 5.40 -4.26 -20.88
CA ILE A 26 6.49 -4.58 -19.97
C ILE A 26 6.25 -3.75 -18.70
N ARG A 27 6.13 -4.42 -17.55
CA ARG A 27 5.91 -3.75 -16.28
C ARG A 27 7.21 -3.62 -15.50
N CYS A 28 7.45 -2.42 -14.98
CA CYS A 28 8.51 -2.15 -14.02
C CYS A 28 7.88 -1.46 -12.81
N THR A 29 7.90 -2.13 -11.65
CA THR A 29 7.48 -1.53 -10.39
C THR A 29 8.72 -1.23 -9.57
N PHE A 30 8.91 0.02 -9.22
CA PHE A 30 9.98 0.45 -8.34
C PHE A 30 9.57 0.12 -6.90
N ASP A 31 10.37 -0.69 -6.22
CA ASP A 31 10.30 -0.80 -4.77
C ASP A 31 10.99 0.40 -4.10
N LEU A 32 10.97 0.46 -2.78
CA LEU A 32 11.57 1.59 -2.06
C LEU A 32 13.10 1.65 -2.23
N ALA A 33 13.77 0.51 -2.38
CA ALA A 33 15.21 0.47 -2.61
C ALA A 33 15.53 1.09 -3.99
N MET A 34 14.86 0.65 -5.05
CA MET A 34 14.99 1.21 -6.40
C MET A 34 14.58 2.69 -6.45
N ALA A 35 13.55 3.09 -5.69
CA ALA A 35 13.08 4.47 -5.65
C ALA A 35 14.07 5.44 -4.97
N ARG A 36 15.06 4.93 -4.24
CA ARG A 36 16.16 5.71 -3.67
C ARG A 36 17.36 5.87 -4.61
N GLU A 37 17.37 5.16 -5.73
CA GLU A 37 18.41 5.32 -6.75
C GLU A 37 18.25 6.63 -7.50
N THR A 38 19.36 7.16 -8.00
CA THR A 38 19.41 8.44 -8.72
C THR A 38 19.47 8.28 -10.24
N ARG A 39 19.52 7.05 -10.73
CA ARG A 39 19.65 6.75 -12.16
C ARG A 39 18.33 6.26 -12.74
N PRO A 40 17.93 6.76 -13.93
CA PRO A 40 16.77 6.23 -14.62
C PRO A 40 16.96 4.75 -14.95
N PRO A 41 15.87 3.96 -15.00
CA PRO A 41 15.95 2.57 -15.38
C PRO A 41 16.36 2.42 -16.85
N ILE A 42 17.19 1.44 -17.14
CA ILE A 42 17.42 0.99 -18.50
C ILE A 42 16.20 0.16 -18.91
N LEU A 43 15.46 0.66 -19.89
CA LEU A 43 14.28 -0.05 -20.39
C LEU A 43 14.71 -1.18 -21.33
N ALA A 44 14.12 -2.37 -21.15
CA ALA A 44 14.34 -3.50 -22.05
C ALA A 44 13.75 -3.21 -23.44
N SER A 45 14.19 -3.92 -24.48
CA SER A 45 13.59 -3.80 -25.82
C SER A 45 12.09 -4.11 -25.77
N LEU A 46 11.30 -3.35 -26.53
CA LEU A 46 9.84 -3.56 -26.60
C LEU A 46 9.45 -4.81 -27.37
N ASP A 47 10.27 -5.29 -28.30
CA ASP A 47 10.00 -6.43 -29.18
C ASP A 47 8.51 -6.47 -29.64
N SER A 48 7.72 -7.37 -29.07
CA SER A 48 6.30 -7.53 -29.36
C SER A 48 5.38 -6.77 -28.38
N ALA A 49 5.92 -5.97 -27.45
CA ALA A 49 5.13 -5.19 -26.52
C ALA A 49 4.61 -3.88 -27.14
N ASP A 50 3.47 -3.42 -26.66
CA ASP A 50 2.90 -2.11 -27.04
C ASP A 50 3.59 -0.96 -26.32
N GLY A 51 4.28 -1.23 -25.18
CA GLY A 51 4.93 -0.21 -24.38
C GLY A 51 5.29 -0.69 -22.97
N TYR A 52 5.46 0.29 -22.08
CA TYR A 52 5.83 0.07 -20.68
C TYR A 52 4.79 0.65 -19.72
N MET A 53 4.66 0.00 -18.56
CA MET A 53 4.00 0.54 -17.37
C MET A 53 5.01 0.63 -16.25
N LEU A 54 5.48 1.84 -15.96
CA LEU A 54 6.40 2.15 -14.86
C LEU A 54 5.55 2.57 -13.66
N ARG A 55 5.66 1.83 -12.55
CA ARG A 55 4.93 2.13 -11.30
C ARG A 55 5.89 2.58 -10.22
N SER A 56 5.48 3.56 -9.44
CA SER A 56 6.29 4.16 -8.37
C SER A 56 7.64 4.70 -8.84
N LEU A 57 7.72 5.18 -10.09
CA LEU A 57 8.92 5.84 -10.60
C LEU A 57 9.15 7.14 -9.82
N PRO A 58 10.34 7.38 -9.22
CA PRO A 58 10.67 8.67 -8.62
C PRO A 58 10.49 9.82 -9.60
N GLN A 59 9.83 10.90 -9.17
CA GLN A 59 9.59 12.06 -10.04
C GLN A 59 10.91 12.69 -10.53
N SER A 60 11.96 12.63 -9.72
CA SER A 60 13.30 13.10 -10.09
C SER A 60 13.91 12.38 -11.30
N LEU A 61 13.42 11.19 -11.62
CA LEU A 61 13.89 10.39 -12.76
C LEU A 61 13.05 10.57 -14.03
N LEU A 62 11.94 11.32 -13.96
CA LEU A 62 11.04 11.51 -15.09
C LEU A 62 11.72 12.15 -16.30
N ASP A 63 12.57 13.16 -16.09
CA ASP A 63 13.21 13.89 -17.17
C ASP A 63 14.37 13.11 -17.81
N GLY A 64 14.95 12.16 -17.06
CA GLY A 64 16.00 11.26 -17.54
C GLY A 64 15.51 10.02 -18.28
N LEU A 65 14.18 9.82 -18.40
CA LEU A 65 13.64 8.70 -19.17
C LEU A 65 13.90 8.87 -20.66
N ASP A 66 14.37 7.80 -21.29
CA ASP A 66 14.35 7.74 -22.75
C ASP A 66 12.92 7.69 -23.26
N ARG A 67 12.50 8.79 -23.89
CA ARG A 67 11.16 8.97 -24.47
C ARG A 67 11.16 8.84 -26.00
N SER A 68 12.30 8.47 -26.58
CA SER A 68 12.49 8.38 -28.04
C SER A 68 11.46 7.43 -28.64
N ASN A 69 10.68 7.94 -29.59
CA ASN A 69 9.63 7.19 -30.26
C ASN A 69 8.55 6.58 -29.34
N LEU A 70 8.26 7.20 -28.19
CA LEU A 70 7.21 6.77 -27.28
C LEU A 70 6.24 7.91 -26.92
N LEU A 71 4.97 7.57 -26.83
CA LEU A 71 3.94 8.45 -26.26
C LEU A 71 3.96 8.26 -24.73
N VAL A 72 4.15 9.34 -23.98
CA VAL A 72 4.23 9.31 -22.52
C VAL A 72 2.97 9.89 -21.90
N HIS A 73 2.42 9.19 -20.92
CA HIS A 73 1.27 9.64 -20.12
C HIS A 73 1.50 9.30 -18.65
N VAL A 74 1.55 10.32 -17.81
CA VAL A 74 1.59 10.13 -16.35
C VAL A 74 0.17 9.87 -15.88
N ARG A 75 -0.05 8.70 -15.28
CA ARG A 75 -1.36 8.24 -14.79
C ARG A 75 -1.72 8.87 -13.45
N GLN A 76 -0.74 9.01 -12.58
CA GLN A 76 -0.91 9.63 -11.27
C GLN A 76 0.42 10.05 -10.68
N TYR A 77 0.37 11.05 -9.81
CA TYR A 77 1.44 11.46 -8.92
C TYR A 77 1.02 11.17 -7.49
N TYR A 78 1.96 10.74 -6.65
CA TYR A 78 1.74 10.49 -5.22
C TYR A 78 3.05 10.48 -4.46
N VAL A 79 2.95 10.54 -3.13
CA VAL A 79 4.09 10.32 -2.24
C VAL A 79 4.08 8.88 -1.77
N ARG A 80 5.18 8.17 -2.01
CA ARG A 80 5.43 6.85 -1.42
C ARG A 80 6.04 7.06 -0.05
N TYR A 81 5.25 6.84 0.98
CA TYR A 81 5.65 7.02 2.37
C TYR A 81 6.42 5.79 2.88
N PHE A 82 7.36 6.03 3.81
CA PHE A 82 8.07 4.98 4.53
C PHE A 82 8.33 5.40 5.97
N ALA A 83 8.48 4.42 6.87
CA ALA A 83 8.98 4.61 8.22
C ALA A 83 10.39 4.01 8.32
N ASP A 84 11.33 4.78 8.84
CA ASP A 84 12.66 4.35 9.20
C ASP A 84 12.78 4.41 10.73
N PHE A 85 13.03 3.28 11.34
CA PHE A 85 13.20 3.11 12.79
C PHE A 85 14.52 2.44 13.15
N GLY A 86 15.53 2.55 12.27
CA GLY A 86 16.88 2.02 12.51
C GLY A 86 17.62 2.67 13.66
N GLY A 87 17.21 3.86 14.08
CA GLY A 87 17.68 4.51 15.31
C GLY A 87 16.99 4.02 16.59
N GLY A 88 16.13 3.00 16.51
CA GLY A 88 15.32 2.49 17.60
C GLY A 88 13.98 3.21 17.77
N PHE A 89 13.10 2.63 18.60
CA PHE A 89 11.73 3.11 18.77
C PHE A 89 11.66 4.53 19.36
N GLU A 90 12.52 4.87 20.31
CA GLU A 90 12.51 6.21 20.91
C GLU A 90 12.91 7.30 19.90
N ALA A 91 13.94 7.03 19.08
CA ALA A 91 14.33 7.95 18.00
C ALA A 91 13.23 8.09 16.95
N TYR A 92 12.58 6.98 16.59
CA TYR A 92 11.41 6.99 15.72
C TYR A 92 10.28 7.86 16.28
N MET A 93 9.92 7.67 17.55
CA MET A 93 8.90 8.50 18.20
C MET A 93 9.32 9.97 18.31
N ALA A 94 10.60 10.26 18.54
CA ALA A 94 11.12 11.62 18.62
C ALA A 94 11.02 12.37 17.27
N SER A 95 11.03 11.68 16.14
CA SER A 95 10.87 12.27 14.79
C SER A 95 9.50 12.93 14.58
N PHE A 96 8.48 12.56 15.36
CA PHE A 96 7.14 13.12 15.23
C PHE A 96 6.94 14.43 15.97
N SER A 97 6.00 15.24 15.51
CA SER A 97 5.56 16.42 16.25
C SER A 97 4.98 16.05 17.62
N GLY A 98 5.07 16.97 18.59
CA GLY A 98 4.45 16.77 19.90
C GLY A 98 2.97 16.41 19.84
N LYS A 99 2.22 17.02 18.90
CA LYS A 99 0.79 16.72 18.66
C LYS A 99 0.59 15.29 18.18
N THR A 100 1.42 14.80 17.26
CA THR A 100 1.36 13.43 16.74
C THR A 100 1.66 12.43 17.87
N ARG A 101 2.75 12.65 18.62
CA ARG A 101 3.11 11.80 19.78
C ARG A 101 1.98 11.73 20.82
N ALA A 102 1.41 12.88 21.18
CA ALA A 102 0.29 12.94 22.13
C ALA A 102 -0.94 12.17 21.60
N THR A 103 -1.22 12.26 20.30
CA THR A 103 -2.32 11.53 19.66
C THR A 103 -2.10 10.02 19.70
N LEU A 104 -0.90 9.54 19.37
CA LEU A 104 -0.55 8.12 19.42
C LEU A 104 -0.62 7.58 20.86
N LYS A 105 -0.01 8.28 21.84
CA LYS A 105 -0.07 7.93 23.27
C LYS A 105 -1.51 7.86 23.78
N ARG A 106 -2.37 8.82 23.40
CA ARG A 106 -3.78 8.83 23.80
C ARG A 106 -4.56 7.64 23.22
N LYS A 107 -4.30 7.25 21.97
CA LYS A 107 -4.93 6.07 21.35
C LYS A 107 -4.50 4.79 22.05
N LEU A 108 -3.20 4.66 22.34
CA LEU A 108 -2.64 3.53 23.07
C LEU A 108 -3.28 3.41 24.47
N LYS A 109 -3.30 4.52 25.21
CA LYS A 109 -3.92 4.57 26.55
C LYS A 109 -5.40 4.19 26.49
N ARG A 110 -6.18 4.78 25.57
CA ARG A 110 -7.60 4.48 25.43
C ARG A 110 -7.87 2.99 25.13
N PHE A 111 -7.02 2.37 24.29
CA PHE A 111 -7.12 0.95 24.00
C PHE A 111 -6.80 0.11 25.26
N SER A 112 -5.71 0.45 25.96
CA SER A 112 -5.30 -0.21 27.21
C SER A 112 -6.39 -0.13 28.26
N ASP A 113 -6.96 1.07 28.49
CA ASP A 113 -8.02 1.28 29.50
C ASP A 113 -9.26 0.39 29.23
N ASP A 114 -9.54 0.04 27.96
CA ASP A 114 -10.66 -0.82 27.53
C ASP A 114 -10.26 -2.32 27.41
N ALA A 115 -8.98 -2.64 27.61
CA ALA A 115 -8.38 -3.96 27.48
C ALA A 115 -7.66 -4.39 28.76
N ASP A 116 -8.35 -4.32 29.90
CA ASP A 116 -7.87 -4.72 31.22
C ASP A 116 -6.50 -4.11 31.60
N GLY A 117 -6.26 -2.86 31.19
CA GLY A 117 -5.06 -2.09 31.53
C GLY A 117 -3.80 -2.44 30.73
N ARG A 118 -3.90 -3.29 29.71
CA ARG A 118 -2.73 -3.72 28.92
C ARG A 118 -2.99 -3.70 27.41
N VAL A 119 -1.91 -3.59 26.64
CA VAL A 119 -1.91 -3.77 25.18
C VAL A 119 -1.17 -5.07 24.88
N GLU A 120 -1.90 -6.06 24.44
CA GLU A 120 -1.35 -7.36 24.07
C GLU A 120 -1.21 -7.45 22.55
N ALA A 121 0.02 -7.24 22.04
CA ALA A 121 0.39 -7.48 20.65
C ALA A 121 1.36 -8.65 20.57
N ARG A 122 1.19 -9.50 19.56
CA ARG A 122 2.10 -10.65 19.33
C ARG A 122 2.64 -10.60 17.93
N MET A 123 3.94 -10.89 17.79
CA MET A 123 4.64 -11.05 16.51
C MET A 123 4.71 -12.54 16.15
N TYR A 124 4.54 -12.85 14.87
CA TYR A 124 4.59 -14.19 14.28
C TYR A 124 5.60 -14.15 13.13
N ARG A 125 6.56 -15.08 13.12
CA ARG A 125 7.69 -15.08 12.16
C ARG A 125 8.12 -16.46 11.66
N THR A 126 7.88 -17.53 12.43
CA THR A 126 8.21 -18.91 11.98
C THR A 126 7.06 -19.53 11.20
N PRO A 127 7.28 -20.58 10.39
CA PRO A 127 6.22 -21.27 9.66
C PRO A 127 5.07 -21.75 10.55
N GLU A 128 5.40 -22.25 11.77
CA GLU A 128 4.44 -22.74 12.76
C GLU A 128 3.62 -21.59 13.33
N GLU A 129 4.27 -20.48 13.70
CA GLU A 129 3.62 -19.27 14.19
C GLU A 129 2.73 -18.67 13.11
N ILE A 130 3.15 -18.68 11.84
CA ILE A 130 2.33 -18.19 10.73
C ILE A 130 1.09 -19.07 10.51
N ALA A 131 1.14 -20.36 10.78
CA ALA A 131 -0.04 -21.20 10.75
C ALA A 131 -1.08 -20.76 11.80
N GLU A 132 -0.63 -20.40 13.02
CA GLU A 132 -1.49 -19.83 14.05
C GLU A 132 -2.03 -18.45 13.65
N PHE A 133 -1.16 -17.56 13.17
CA PHE A 133 -1.56 -16.24 12.67
C PHE A 133 -2.67 -16.34 11.62
N VAL A 134 -2.51 -17.19 10.61
CA VAL A 134 -3.47 -17.41 9.52
C VAL A 134 -4.82 -17.89 10.08
N ARG A 135 -4.82 -18.85 11.00
CA ARG A 135 -6.03 -19.36 11.65
C ARG A 135 -6.83 -18.26 12.37
N LEU A 136 -6.13 -17.28 12.97
CA LEU A 136 -6.76 -16.18 13.74
C LEU A 136 -7.07 -14.97 12.86
N ALA A 137 -6.19 -14.64 11.89
CA ALA A 137 -6.30 -13.42 11.08
C ALA A 137 -7.32 -13.56 9.94
N ILE A 138 -7.50 -14.74 9.31
CA ILE A 138 -8.42 -14.92 8.19
C ILE A 138 -9.87 -14.61 8.59
N PRO A 139 -10.45 -15.17 9.69
CA PRO A 139 -11.81 -14.82 10.11
C PRO A 139 -11.97 -13.33 10.42
N LEU A 140 -10.94 -12.71 11.03
CA LEU A 140 -10.93 -11.29 11.33
C LEU A 140 -10.87 -10.45 10.02
N SER A 141 -10.09 -10.86 9.04
CA SER A 141 -9.99 -10.22 7.74
C SER A 141 -11.32 -10.24 6.99
N GLN A 142 -12.00 -11.36 6.94
CA GLN A 142 -13.30 -11.53 6.28
C GLN A 142 -14.38 -10.62 6.87
N ASN A 143 -14.30 -10.33 8.16
CA ASN A 143 -15.21 -9.42 8.87
C ASN A 143 -14.78 -7.96 8.83
N SER A 144 -13.59 -7.66 8.29
CA SER A 144 -13.07 -6.31 8.23
C SER A 144 -13.81 -5.44 7.22
N TYR A 145 -13.81 -4.12 7.45
CA TYR A 145 -14.38 -3.13 6.54
C TYR A 145 -13.71 -3.17 5.13
N GLN A 146 -12.41 -3.41 5.08
CA GLN A 146 -11.66 -3.46 3.83
C GLN A 146 -12.05 -4.64 2.93
N HIS A 147 -12.30 -5.81 3.54
CA HIS A 147 -12.77 -6.97 2.80
C HIS A 147 -14.19 -6.75 2.26
N LYS A 148 -15.08 -6.23 3.10
CA LYS A 148 -16.51 -6.01 2.75
C LYS A 148 -16.69 -4.97 1.63
N LEU A 149 -15.85 -3.95 1.56
CA LEU A 149 -16.01 -2.85 0.58
C LEU A 149 -15.10 -2.96 -0.65
N LEU A 150 -13.91 -3.52 -0.52
CA LEU A 150 -12.88 -3.46 -1.56
C LEU A 150 -12.44 -4.84 -2.04
N GLY A 151 -12.89 -5.92 -1.41
CA GLY A 151 -12.37 -7.27 -1.67
C GLY A 151 -10.88 -7.42 -1.32
N ALA A 152 -10.32 -6.50 -0.52
CA ALA A 152 -8.89 -6.39 -0.23
C ALA A 152 -8.57 -6.94 1.17
N GLY A 153 -8.92 -8.20 1.42
CA GLY A 153 -8.57 -8.92 2.65
C GLY A 153 -7.30 -9.73 2.54
N LEU A 154 -6.87 -10.30 3.67
CA LEU A 154 -5.77 -11.26 3.69
C LEU A 154 -6.16 -12.48 2.83
N PRO A 155 -5.33 -12.89 1.84
CA PRO A 155 -5.63 -14.05 1.01
C PRO A 155 -5.78 -15.33 1.85
N ALA A 156 -6.83 -16.12 1.57
CA ALA A 156 -7.22 -17.26 2.39
C ALA A 156 -7.06 -18.63 1.68
N ASP A 157 -6.73 -18.64 0.39
CA ASP A 157 -6.54 -19.87 -0.36
C ASP A 157 -5.26 -20.61 0.04
N ALA A 158 -5.20 -21.92 -0.26
CA ALA A 158 -4.08 -22.79 0.12
C ALA A 158 -2.74 -22.34 -0.50
N ALA A 159 -2.75 -21.79 -1.71
CA ALA A 159 -1.53 -21.32 -2.37
C ALA A 159 -0.95 -20.09 -1.64
N ALA A 160 -1.80 -19.15 -1.26
CA ALA A 160 -1.41 -17.99 -0.48
C ALA A 160 -0.86 -18.37 0.91
N GLN A 161 -1.52 -19.31 1.60
CA GLN A 161 -1.05 -19.80 2.91
C GLN A 161 0.32 -20.50 2.80
N ASN A 162 0.54 -21.29 1.75
CA ASN A 162 1.84 -21.91 1.50
C ASN A 162 2.91 -20.86 1.19
N ALA A 163 2.59 -19.84 0.39
CA ALA A 163 3.51 -18.73 0.14
C ALA A 163 3.89 -17.98 1.44
N MET A 164 2.93 -17.75 2.34
CA MET A 164 3.20 -17.15 3.65
C MET A 164 4.17 -17.99 4.49
N ARG A 165 3.99 -19.31 4.53
CA ARG A 165 4.91 -20.23 5.23
C ARG A 165 6.31 -20.24 4.60
N THR A 166 6.39 -20.21 3.27
CA THR A 166 7.66 -20.15 2.55
C THR A 166 8.42 -18.87 2.87
N LEU A 167 7.73 -17.71 2.90
CA LEU A 167 8.32 -16.43 3.30
C LEU A 167 8.81 -16.48 4.75
N ALA A 168 8.03 -17.07 5.65
CA ALA A 168 8.42 -17.25 7.05
C ALA A 168 9.67 -18.14 7.20
N ALA A 169 9.74 -19.26 6.49
CA ALA A 169 10.90 -20.14 6.48
C ALA A 169 12.18 -19.45 5.97
N ALA A 170 12.03 -18.48 5.05
CA ALA A 170 13.12 -17.66 4.54
C ALA A 170 13.41 -16.41 5.40
N ASP A 171 12.82 -16.28 6.59
CA ASP A 171 12.87 -15.07 7.44
C ASP A 171 12.37 -13.79 6.74
N GLN A 172 11.51 -13.91 5.72
CA GLN A 172 11.02 -12.80 4.89
C GLN A 172 9.56 -12.42 5.21
N LEU A 173 9.15 -12.60 6.46
CA LEU A 173 7.80 -12.25 6.91
C LEU A 173 7.81 -11.83 8.37
N ARG A 174 7.04 -10.78 8.67
CA ARG A 174 6.60 -10.44 10.02
C ARG A 174 5.09 -10.24 10.00
N ALA A 175 4.39 -10.91 10.89
CA ALA A 175 2.95 -10.75 11.04
C ALA A 175 2.62 -10.46 12.49
N PHE A 176 1.53 -9.72 12.73
CA PHE A 176 1.17 -9.26 14.06
C PHE A 176 -0.33 -9.39 14.30
N LEU A 177 -0.69 -9.74 15.53
CA LEU A 177 -2.07 -9.67 16.03
C LEU A 177 -2.11 -8.79 17.27
N LEU A 178 -3.17 -7.99 17.38
CA LEU A 178 -3.55 -7.26 18.59
C LEU A 178 -4.73 -7.98 19.23
N PHE A 179 -4.61 -8.24 20.52
CA PHE A 179 -5.64 -8.88 21.32
C PHE A 179 -6.32 -7.90 22.24
N LYS A 180 -7.61 -8.12 22.48
CA LYS A 180 -8.40 -7.48 23.51
C LYS A 180 -9.16 -8.57 24.26
N ASN A 181 -8.88 -8.71 25.55
CA ASN A 181 -9.50 -9.72 26.41
C ASN A 181 -9.41 -11.13 25.81
N GLY A 182 -8.21 -11.51 25.33
CA GLY A 182 -7.92 -12.82 24.70
C GLY A 182 -8.45 -13.01 23.28
N ARG A 183 -9.21 -12.05 22.70
CA ARG A 183 -9.75 -12.11 21.34
C ARG A 183 -8.91 -11.25 20.38
N PRO A 184 -8.50 -11.76 19.21
CA PRO A 184 -7.82 -10.96 18.19
C PRO A 184 -8.78 -9.89 17.62
N VAL A 185 -8.33 -8.63 17.59
CA VAL A 185 -9.12 -7.47 17.13
C VAL A 185 -8.49 -6.70 15.99
N ALA A 186 -7.19 -6.88 15.72
CA ALA A 186 -6.52 -6.37 14.53
C ALA A 186 -5.40 -7.30 14.09
N TYR A 187 -5.08 -7.28 12.80
CA TYR A 187 -3.95 -7.98 12.21
C TYR A 187 -3.13 -7.05 11.31
N LEU A 188 -1.84 -7.32 11.21
CA LEU A 188 -0.91 -6.66 10.29
C LEU A 188 0.01 -7.72 9.68
N TYR A 189 0.18 -7.69 8.34
CA TYR A 189 0.98 -8.64 7.58
C TYR A 189 2.01 -7.88 6.74
N LEU A 190 3.28 -8.14 7.00
CA LEU A 190 4.45 -7.44 6.46
C LEU A 190 5.43 -8.42 5.81
N PRO A 191 5.27 -8.79 4.53
CA PRO A 191 6.33 -9.51 3.81
C PRO A 191 7.54 -8.61 3.60
N VAL A 192 8.70 -9.23 3.38
CA VAL A 192 9.96 -8.53 3.13
C VAL A 192 10.35 -8.67 1.67
N ALA A 193 10.74 -7.56 1.05
CA ALA A 193 11.36 -7.52 -0.26
C ALA A 193 12.60 -6.62 -0.23
N ALA A 194 13.72 -7.09 -0.78
CA ALA A 194 15.00 -6.37 -0.77
C ALA A 194 15.41 -5.84 0.62
N GLY A 195 15.14 -6.61 1.69
CA GLY A 195 15.45 -6.22 3.06
C GLY A 195 14.52 -5.16 3.69
N ILE A 196 13.44 -4.82 3.03
CA ILE A 196 12.47 -3.81 3.45
C ILE A 196 11.13 -4.49 3.74
N LEU A 197 10.51 -4.16 4.87
CA LEU A 197 9.16 -4.61 5.22
C LEU A 197 8.14 -3.90 4.33
N ILE A 198 7.20 -4.65 3.78
CA ILE A 198 6.14 -4.12 2.91
C ILE A 198 4.82 -4.10 3.67
N TYR A 199 4.18 -2.96 3.78
CA TYR A 199 2.86 -2.83 4.36
C TYR A 199 1.80 -3.40 3.40
N ALA A 200 1.57 -4.74 3.50
CA ALA A 200 0.71 -5.42 2.55
C ALA A 200 -0.75 -5.45 3.01
N TYR A 201 -1.00 -5.90 4.23
CA TYR A 201 -2.37 -6.01 4.75
C TYR A 201 -2.44 -5.56 6.20
N LEU A 202 -3.40 -4.69 6.48
CA LEU A 202 -3.86 -4.39 7.85
C LEU A 202 -5.37 -4.45 7.86
N GLY A 203 -5.94 -5.10 8.85
CA GLY A 203 -7.37 -5.11 9.08
C GLY A 203 -7.70 -5.17 10.57
N TYR A 204 -8.92 -4.80 10.90
CA TYR A 204 -9.40 -4.83 12.29
C TYR A 204 -10.91 -5.06 12.35
N ASP A 205 -11.36 -5.53 13.49
CA ASP A 205 -12.78 -5.68 13.79
C ASP A 205 -13.48 -4.31 13.81
N SER A 206 -14.44 -4.11 12.93
CA SER A 206 -15.17 -2.84 12.81
C SER A 206 -15.93 -2.46 14.09
N ALA A 207 -16.30 -3.43 14.94
CA ALA A 207 -16.93 -3.18 16.23
C ALA A 207 -15.99 -2.41 17.18
N GLU A 208 -14.69 -2.61 17.05
CA GLU A 208 -13.64 -1.96 17.85
C GLU A 208 -13.08 -0.66 17.23
N ALA A 209 -13.66 -0.18 16.13
CA ALA A 209 -13.14 0.99 15.38
C ALA A 209 -12.90 2.24 16.23
N LYS A 210 -13.75 2.45 17.28
CA LYS A 210 -13.64 3.58 18.22
C LYS A 210 -12.32 3.57 19.01
N LEU A 211 -11.71 2.41 19.22
CA LEU A 211 -10.44 2.22 19.93
C LEU A 211 -9.23 2.38 19.03
N SER A 212 -9.43 2.54 17.70
CA SER A 212 -8.36 2.65 16.69
C SER A 212 -7.37 1.47 16.71
N PRO A 213 -7.84 0.18 16.73
CA PRO A 213 -6.95 -0.96 16.95
C PRO A 213 -5.87 -1.11 15.88
N GLY A 214 -6.14 -0.72 14.62
CA GLY A 214 -5.13 -0.71 13.56
C GLY A 214 -3.98 0.28 13.85
N THR A 215 -4.28 1.46 14.43
CA THR A 215 -3.24 2.42 14.84
C THR A 215 -2.42 1.87 16.02
N VAL A 216 -3.08 1.27 17.00
CA VAL A 216 -2.43 0.66 18.17
C VAL A 216 -1.52 -0.48 17.73
N LEU A 217 -2.03 -1.41 16.91
CA LEU A 217 -1.24 -2.53 16.39
C LEU A 217 -0.02 -2.07 15.60
N GLN A 218 -0.18 -1.09 14.72
CA GLN A 218 0.93 -0.58 13.91
C GLN A 218 2.03 0.06 14.78
N LEU A 219 1.65 0.80 15.84
CA LEU A 219 2.62 1.38 16.75
C LEU A 219 3.39 0.29 17.52
N GLU A 220 2.69 -0.71 18.07
CA GLU A 220 3.30 -1.84 18.76
C GLU A 220 4.17 -2.70 17.82
N ALA A 221 3.73 -2.93 16.59
CA ALA A 221 4.53 -3.64 15.61
C ALA A 221 5.85 -2.93 15.31
N ILE A 222 5.85 -1.60 15.13
CA ILE A 222 7.08 -0.83 14.93
C ILE A 222 7.98 -0.88 16.18
N ARG A 223 7.40 -0.85 17.39
CA ARG A 223 8.17 -1.01 18.64
C ARG A 223 8.87 -2.37 18.66
N MET A 224 8.13 -3.45 18.43
CA MET A 224 8.68 -4.81 18.44
C MET A 224 9.72 -5.03 17.33
N LEU A 225 9.51 -4.46 16.14
CA LEU A 225 10.46 -4.53 15.02
C LEU A 225 11.75 -3.74 15.33
N ALA A 226 11.64 -2.58 15.98
CA ALA A 226 12.80 -1.80 16.41
C ALA A 226 13.60 -2.52 17.50
N GLU A 227 12.92 -3.23 18.40
CA GLU A 227 13.55 -4.07 19.44
C GLU A 227 14.22 -5.32 18.83
N GLU A 228 13.59 -5.93 17.81
CA GLU A 228 14.19 -7.05 17.07
C GLU A 228 15.44 -6.62 16.30
N GLY A 229 15.44 -5.41 15.72
CA GLY A 229 16.57 -4.84 14.99
C GLY A 229 16.91 -5.52 13.65
N ARG A 230 16.12 -6.47 13.20
CA ARG A 230 16.37 -7.24 11.97
C ARG A 230 16.03 -6.44 10.70
N TYR A 231 14.90 -5.79 10.71
CA TYR A 231 14.41 -4.92 9.64
C TYR A 231 14.06 -3.56 10.24
N THR A 232 14.52 -2.50 9.61
CA THR A 232 14.42 -1.15 10.17
C THR A 232 13.61 -0.19 9.32
N ILE A 233 13.16 -0.65 8.14
CA ILE A 233 12.40 0.17 7.19
C ILE A 233 11.07 -0.52 6.87
N LEU A 234 9.97 0.23 6.98
CA LEU A 234 8.64 -0.16 6.57
C LEU A 234 8.18 0.72 5.40
N ASP A 235 7.96 0.13 4.25
CA ASP A 235 7.41 0.77 3.05
C ASP A 235 5.89 0.68 3.07
N PHE A 236 5.21 1.83 3.10
CA PHE A 236 3.75 1.91 3.04
C PHE A 236 3.19 1.71 1.63
N THR A 237 4.04 1.42 0.67
CA THR A 237 3.68 1.20 -0.73
C THR A 237 3.04 2.42 -1.41
N GLU A 238 2.47 2.23 -2.57
CA GLU A 238 1.81 3.25 -3.37
C GLU A 238 0.51 3.77 -2.75
N GLY A 239 0.12 4.97 -3.15
CA GLY A 239 -1.12 5.63 -2.74
C GLY A 239 -0.99 6.42 -1.44
N GLU A 240 -1.84 7.43 -1.33
CA GLU A 240 -1.89 8.32 -0.18
C GLU A 240 -2.93 7.86 0.84
N GLY A 241 -2.64 8.08 2.12
CA GLY A 241 -3.56 7.79 3.22
C GLY A 241 -3.09 8.49 4.50
N GLU A 242 -4.05 8.96 5.30
CA GLU A 242 -3.73 9.63 6.57
C GLU A 242 -2.91 8.74 7.51
N HIS A 243 -3.21 7.44 7.55
CA HIS A 243 -2.46 6.49 8.37
C HIS A 243 -1.01 6.35 7.91
N LYS A 244 -0.75 6.36 6.58
CA LYS A 244 0.61 6.31 6.03
C LYS A 244 1.41 7.54 6.41
N ARG A 245 0.80 8.72 6.29
CA ARG A 245 1.40 10.00 6.70
C ARG A 245 1.64 10.07 8.20
N LEU A 246 0.71 9.53 9.01
CA LEU A 246 0.81 9.53 10.46
C LEU A 246 2.05 8.78 10.97
N PHE A 247 2.40 7.67 10.32
CA PHE A 247 3.48 6.77 10.73
C PHE A 247 4.78 6.95 9.94
N SER A 248 4.80 7.81 8.91
CA SER A 248 5.98 8.00 8.08
C SER A 248 7.02 8.89 8.72
N THR A 249 8.29 8.54 8.50
CA THR A 249 9.45 9.40 8.79
C THR A 249 9.94 10.11 7.52
N GLY A 250 9.51 9.64 6.34
CA GLY A 250 9.88 10.21 5.06
C GLY A 250 8.95 9.77 3.93
N GLY A 251 9.21 10.33 2.75
CA GLY A 251 8.47 9.99 1.55
C GLY A 251 9.23 10.36 0.28
N ILE A 252 8.97 9.62 -0.79
CA ILE A 252 9.53 9.85 -2.11
C ILE A 252 8.38 10.24 -3.04
N ALA A 253 8.51 11.40 -3.71
CA ALA A 253 7.57 11.80 -4.75
C ALA A 253 7.71 10.84 -5.95
N CYS A 254 6.64 10.13 -6.27
CA CYS A 254 6.60 9.12 -7.31
C CYS A 254 5.51 9.42 -8.34
N ALA A 255 5.64 8.77 -9.50
CA ALA A 255 4.64 8.78 -10.56
C ALA A 255 4.44 7.38 -11.13
N ASP A 256 3.22 7.09 -11.57
CA ASP A 256 2.93 5.96 -12.45
C ASP A 256 2.89 6.44 -13.89
N VAL A 257 3.74 5.87 -14.74
CA VAL A 257 3.96 6.34 -16.11
C VAL A 257 3.66 5.24 -17.11
N LEU A 258 2.76 5.54 -18.04
CA LEU A 258 2.46 4.72 -19.20
C LEU A 258 3.23 5.26 -20.41
N MET A 259 4.03 4.41 -21.05
CA MET A 259 4.76 4.74 -22.27
C MET A 259 4.34 3.78 -23.37
N LEU A 260 3.81 4.29 -24.49
CA LEU A 260 3.27 3.47 -25.59
C LEU A 260 3.93 3.78 -26.91
N ARG A 261 4.02 2.78 -27.82
CA ARG A 261 4.43 3.00 -29.22
C ARG A 261 3.50 4.03 -29.87
N PRO A 262 4.02 4.92 -30.76
CA PRO A 262 3.26 6.04 -31.33
C PRO A 262 2.33 5.60 -32.49
N THR A 263 1.54 4.54 -32.28
CA THR A 263 0.52 4.11 -33.25
C THR A 263 -0.72 5.01 -33.14
N LEU A 264 -1.52 5.08 -34.22
CA LEU A 264 -2.77 5.84 -34.22
C LEU A 264 -3.72 5.38 -33.10
N ALA A 265 -3.87 4.06 -32.93
CA ALA A 265 -4.69 3.48 -31.86
C ALA A 265 -4.23 3.90 -30.45
N ASN A 266 -2.93 3.97 -30.21
CA ASN A 266 -2.38 4.41 -28.92
C ASN A 266 -2.50 5.93 -28.72
N ARG A 267 -2.40 6.73 -29.80
CA ARG A 267 -2.65 8.19 -29.71
C ARG A 267 -4.09 8.47 -29.32
N LEU A 268 -5.06 7.80 -29.97
CA LEU A 268 -6.48 7.91 -29.64
C LEU A 268 -6.77 7.45 -28.20
N LEU A 269 -6.20 6.31 -27.79
CA LEU A 269 -6.36 5.78 -26.46
C LEU A 269 -5.86 6.77 -25.40
N LEU A 270 -4.65 7.30 -25.55
CA LEU A 270 -4.09 8.27 -24.59
C LEU A 270 -4.86 9.59 -24.60
N GLY A 271 -5.37 10.04 -25.76
CA GLY A 271 -6.25 11.19 -25.85
C GLY A 271 -7.54 10.98 -25.04
N ALA A 272 -8.18 9.83 -25.23
CA ALA A 272 -9.39 9.47 -24.48
C ALA A 272 -9.12 9.35 -22.96
N MET A 273 -7.98 8.76 -22.56
CA MET A 273 -7.59 8.66 -21.14
C MET A 273 -7.39 10.04 -20.51
N ARG A 274 -6.67 10.96 -21.18
CA ARG A 274 -6.45 12.33 -20.70
C ARG A 274 -7.77 13.08 -20.52
N SER A 275 -8.62 13.05 -21.56
CA SER A 275 -9.93 13.71 -21.48
C SER A 275 -10.81 13.14 -20.36
N PHE A 276 -10.76 11.83 -20.15
CA PHE A 276 -11.50 11.17 -19.08
C PHE A 276 -10.97 11.58 -17.70
N ASP A 277 -9.66 11.56 -17.50
CA ASP A 277 -9.00 11.95 -16.23
C ASP A 277 -9.30 13.43 -15.91
N ASP A 278 -9.25 14.33 -16.92
CA ASP A 278 -9.62 15.74 -16.79
C ASP A 278 -11.08 15.95 -16.36
N VAL A 279 -12.01 15.18 -16.93
CA VAL A 279 -13.44 15.23 -16.55
C VAL A 279 -13.61 14.77 -15.10
N ILE A 280 -12.98 13.68 -14.70
CA ILE A 280 -13.05 13.17 -13.33
C ILE A 280 -12.48 14.19 -12.34
N ASP A 281 -11.34 14.82 -12.65
CA ASP A 281 -10.73 15.79 -11.77
C ASP A 281 -11.54 17.10 -11.66
N ARG A 282 -12.14 17.56 -12.75
CA ARG A 282 -13.10 18.69 -12.72
C ARG A 282 -14.31 18.35 -11.84
N THR A 283 -14.86 17.14 -11.99
CA THR A 283 -16.02 16.70 -11.18
C THR A 283 -15.65 16.63 -9.69
N LYS A 284 -14.47 16.12 -9.34
CA LYS A 284 -13.98 16.10 -7.95
C LYS A 284 -13.82 17.50 -7.38
N ARG A 285 -13.28 18.46 -8.14
CA ARG A 285 -13.13 19.86 -7.71
C ARG A 285 -14.49 20.54 -7.48
N LEU A 286 -15.45 20.29 -8.36
CA LEU A 286 -16.82 20.83 -8.23
C LEU A 286 -17.58 20.18 -7.07
N SER A 287 -17.38 18.88 -6.79
CA SER A 287 -18.03 18.18 -5.68
C SER A 287 -17.38 18.47 -4.32
N GLY A 288 -16.16 18.94 -4.28
CA GLY A 288 -15.48 19.38 -3.05
C GLY A 288 -16.07 20.66 -2.44
N THR A 289 -16.93 21.39 -3.18
CA THR A 289 -17.62 22.58 -2.69
C THR A 289 -19.09 22.36 -2.35
N GLN A 290 -19.76 21.30 -2.84
CA GLN A 290 -21.14 20.91 -2.44
C GLN A 290 -21.44 19.47 -2.87
N GLY A 291 -21.46 18.53 -1.91
CA GLY A 291 -22.36 17.40 -2.06
C GLY A 291 -21.83 16.09 -2.59
N PHE A 292 -21.27 15.30 -1.72
CA PHE A 292 -21.24 13.82 -1.79
C PHE A 292 -22.66 13.19 -1.72
N ALA A 293 -23.72 13.97 -1.78
CA ALA A 293 -25.11 13.49 -1.57
C ALA A 293 -25.65 12.68 -2.75
N TRP A 294 -25.35 13.02 -3.98
CA TRP A 294 -25.91 12.32 -5.15
C TRP A 294 -25.19 11.02 -5.49
N LEU A 295 -23.92 10.86 -5.13
CA LEU A 295 -23.20 9.59 -5.26
C LEU A 295 -23.65 8.53 -4.27
N LYS A 296 -24.33 8.91 -3.18
CA LYS A 296 -25.01 7.96 -2.26
C LYS A 296 -26.32 7.42 -2.85
N SER A 297 -26.98 8.12 -3.76
CA SER A 297 -28.25 7.67 -4.38
C SER A 297 -28.05 6.62 -5.48
N LEU A 298 -26.83 6.44 -6.02
CA LEU A 298 -26.48 5.37 -6.98
C LEU A 298 -26.07 4.06 -6.28
N ARG A 299 -26.27 3.98 -4.95
CA ARG A 299 -25.98 2.81 -4.10
C ARG A 299 -27.24 2.02 -3.68
N ARG A 300 -28.38 2.25 -4.33
CA ARG A 300 -29.57 1.42 -4.18
C ARG A 300 -29.80 0.55 -5.39
#